data_15fe831792edc68c6ed8113592810e81
#
_entry.id   15fe831792edc68c6ed8113592810e81
#
_cell.length_a   1.000
_cell.length_b   1.000
_cell.length_c   1.000
_cell.angle_alpha   90.00
_cell.angle_beta   90.00
_cell.angle_gamma   90.00
#
_symmetry.space_group_name_H-M   'P 1'
#
loop_
_entity.id
_entity.type
_entity.pdbx_description
1 polymer ?
#
loop_
_entity_poly.entity_id
_entity_poly.type
_entity_poly.pdbx_seq_one_letter_code
_entity_poly.pdbx_strand_id
1 'polypeptide(L)'
;MFAGEVDLKNWYKPNIDKKILKELSKRSDSKGIIDISLFVIALVLSGYLCILSWGTLWSIPALLLYGNIFYCKIISIQHETNHETYFKTRALNKFFYHITSLLGGFEAVRWKWSHFHHHTYTIFTHEEVYDYENNSPKPTEPVRFLLNFLPLGPIINIQKIRHFTHFEIIKHSFGIITPVVKVTVPEKEIKKIINSSRLYFSFWLLVILSSVLLQSWLPIIMIIFPPFYGNTVLMICAMTQHAGLADNIKDHRKSTRTVIMNPF
;
A
#
# COMPACT_ATOMS: atom_id res chain seq x y z
N MET A 1 9.78 5.89 -30.90
CA MET A 1 8.85 4.80 -31.22
C MET A 1 7.47 5.36 -31.03
N PHE A 2 6.65 5.38 -32.06
CA PHE A 2 5.27 5.84 -31.97
C PHE A 2 4.53 4.87 -31.04
N ALA A 3 3.89 5.38 -29.99
CA ALA A 3 2.99 4.60 -29.16
C ALA A 3 1.83 4.15 -30.05
N GLY A 4 1.82 2.89 -30.45
CA GLY A 4 0.69 2.31 -31.15
C GLY A 4 -0.54 2.40 -30.28
N GLU A 5 -1.69 2.63 -30.89
CA GLU A 5 -2.99 2.65 -30.22
C GLU A 5 -3.14 1.40 -29.33
N VAL A 6 -3.34 1.59 -28.02
CA VAL A 6 -3.50 0.45 -27.09
C VAL A 6 -4.85 -0.20 -27.37
N ASP A 7 -4.83 -1.38 -28.00
CA ASP A 7 -6.06 -2.16 -28.14
C ASP A 7 -6.55 -2.62 -26.76
N LEU A 8 -7.55 -1.96 -26.17
CA LEU A 8 -8.17 -2.30 -24.89
C LEU A 8 -9.30 -3.33 -25.00
N LYS A 9 -9.47 -3.97 -26.17
CA LYS A 9 -10.43 -5.05 -26.39
C LYS A 9 -9.73 -6.42 -26.25
N ASN A 10 -10.49 -7.48 -26.03
CA ASN A 10 -10.00 -8.88 -26.03
C ASN A 10 -9.04 -9.25 -24.89
N TRP A 11 -9.41 -8.93 -23.63
CA TRP A 11 -8.72 -9.43 -22.45
C TRP A 11 -8.84 -10.96 -22.32
N TYR A 12 -7.75 -11.61 -21.92
CA TYR A 12 -7.79 -13.04 -21.59
C TYR A 12 -8.71 -13.29 -20.40
N LYS A 13 -9.65 -14.22 -20.56
CA LYS A 13 -10.56 -14.65 -19.50
C LYS A 13 -10.32 -16.15 -19.24
N PRO A 14 -9.86 -16.53 -18.03
CA PRO A 14 -9.68 -17.93 -17.68
C PRO A 14 -11.04 -18.63 -17.57
N ASN A 15 -11.10 -19.86 -18.07
CA ASN A 15 -12.27 -20.73 -17.86
C ASN A 15 -12.11 -21.44 -16.51
N ILE A 16 -12.75 -20.94 -15.47
CA ILE A 16 -12.68 -21.47 -14.11
C ILE A 16 -14.04 -22.06 -13.73
N ASP A 17 -14.04 -23.26 -13.16
CA ASP A 17 -15.25 -23.87 -12.60
C ASP A 17 -15.84 -22.98 -11.50
N LYS A 18 -17.11 -22.58 -11.66
CA LYS A 18 -17.80 -21.66 -10.74
C LYS A 18 -17.97 -22.24 -9.33
N LYS A 19 -18.09 -23.58 -9.18
CA LYS A 19 -18.23 -24.23 -7.87
C LYS A 19 -16.91 -24.16 -7.12
N ILE A 20 -15.80 -24.46 -7.79
CA ILE A 20 -14.44 -24.36 -7.23
C ILE A 20 -14.16 -22.92 -6.84
N LEU A 21 -14.44 -21.95 -7.73
CA LEU A 21 -14.26 -20.53 -7.43
C LEU A 21 -15.06 -20.07 -6.20
N LYS A 22 -16.34 -20.50 -6.10
CA LYS A 22 -17.19 -20.19 -4.95
C LYS A 22 -16.66 -20.80 -3.65
N GLU A 23 -16.07 -21.98 -3.72
CA GLU A 23 -15.49 -22.66 -2.57
C GLU A 23 -14.22 -21.98 -2.07
N LEU A 24 -13.32 -21.64 -2.99
CA LEU A 24 -12.08 -20.91 -2.70
C LEU A 24 -12.35 -19.48 -2.20
N SER A 25 -13.47 -18.87 -2.59
CA SER A 25 -13.86 -17.52 -2.20
C SER A 25 -14.61 -17.45 -0.85
N LYS A 26 -14.70 -18.56 -0.08
CA LYS A 26 -15.35 -18.56 1.23
C LYS A 26 -14.58 -17.67 2.22
N ARG A 27 -15.27 -16.75 2.85
CA ARG A 27 -14.74 -15.78 3.81
C ARG A 27 -15.08 -16.17 5.24
N SER A 28 -14.26 -15.70 6.20
CA SER A 28 -14.45 -16.00 7.63
C SER A 28 -14.08 -14.81 8.49
N ASP A 29 -14.96 -14.41 9.41
CA ASP A 29 -14.66 -13.34 10.37
C ASP A 29 -13.65 -13.81 11.43
N SER A 30 -13.74 -15.06 11.89
CA SER A 30 -12.86 -15.61 12.92
C SER A 30 -11.39 -15.63 12.48
N LYS A 31 -11.12 -16.02 11.22
CA LYS A 31 -9.75 -16.00 10.69
C LYS A 31 -9.18 -14.57 10.65
N GLY A 32 -9.96 -13.60 10.17
CA GLY A 32 -9.54 -12.20 10.14
C GLY A 32 -9.32 -11.62 11.54
N ILE A 33 -10.18 -11.95 12.51
CA ILE A 33 -10.03 -11.50 13.91
C ILE A 33 -8.76 -12.08 14.53
N ILE A 34 -8.49 -13.38 14.36
CA ILE A 34 -7.26 -14.01 14.85
C ILE A 34 -6.02 -13.33 14.26
N ASP A 35 -6.02 -13.12 12.94
CA ASP A 35 -4.89 -12.50 12.26
C ASP A 35 -4.64 -11.07 12.74
N ILE A 36 -5.69 -10.25 12.90
CA ILE A 36 -5.55 -8.90 13.48
C ILE A 36 -5.09 -8.96 14.93
N SER A 37 -5.59 -9.90 15.73
CA SER A 37 -5.17 -10.03 17.13
C SER A 37 -3.67 -10.35 17.24
N LEU A 38 -3.17 -11.27 16.43
CA LEU A 38 -1.75 -11.59 16.35
C LEU A 38 -0.91 -10.39 15.89
N PHE A 39 -1.40 -9.65 14.89
CA PHE A 39 -0.78 -8.40 14.45
C PHE A 39 -0.70 -7.37 15.57
N VAL A 40 -1.80 -7.12 16.28
CA VAL A 40 -1.83 -6.15 17.40
C VAL A 40 -0.87 -6.57 18.51
N ILE A 41 -0.83 -7.84 18.87
CA ILE A 41 0.14 -8.36 19.85
C ILE A 41 1.58 -8.11 19.39
N ALA A 42 1.92 -8.47 18.15
CA ALA A 42 3.25 -8.24 17.60
C ALA A 42 3.61 -6.74 17.54
N LEU A 43 2.63 -5.90 17.19
CA LEU A 43 2.79 -4.45 17.14
C LEU A 43 3.06 -3.86 18.54
N VAL A 44 2.28 -4.27 19.55
CA VAL A 44 2.45 -3.82 20.94
C VAL A 44 3.80 -4.26 21.48
N LEU A 45 4.18 -5.51 21.29
CA LEU A 45 5.48 -6.04 21.77
C LEU A 45 6.65 -5.33 21.09
N SER A 46 6.62 -5.18 19.78
CA SER A 46 7.69 -4.46 19.05
C SER A 46 7.71 -2.96 19.37
N GLY A 47 6.54 -2.34 19.57
CA GLY A 47 6.44 -0.95 20.02
C GLY A 47 7.00 -0.75 21.44
N TYR A 48 6.75 -1.68 22.34
CA TYR A 48 7.35 -1.68 23.69
C TYR A 48 8.87 -1.78 23.62
N LEU A 49 9.42 -2.64 22.75
CA LEU A 49 10.85 -2.71 22.50
C LEU A 49 11.43 -1.37 22.01
N CYS A 50 10.71 -0.66 21.13
CA CYS A 50 11.13 0.69 20.71
C CYS A 50 11.22 1.67 21.89
N ILE A 51 10.24 1.64 22.79
CA ILE A 51 10.23 2.52 23.97
C ILE A 51 11.40 2.18 24.91
N LEU A 52 11.61 0.88 25.20
CA LEU A 52 12.69 0.44 26.08
C LEU A 52 14.09 0.73 25.55
N SER A 53 14.26 0.66 24.24
CA SER A 53 15.56 0.87 23.57
C SER A 53 15.82 2.33 23.22
N TRP A 54 14.83 3.21 23.40
CA TRP A 54 14.90 4.60 22.92
C TRP A 54 16.12 5.36 23.48
N GLY A 55 16.83 6.03 22.60
CA GLY A 55 18.07 6.75 22.94
C GLY A 55 19.33 5.88 22.99
N THR A 56 19.23 4.58 22.72
CA THR A 56 20.37 3.67 22.58
C THR A 56 20.56 3.20 21.14
N LEU A 57 21.67 2.54 20.83
CA LEU A 57 21.88 1.94 19.49
C LEU A 57 20.86 0.84 19.16
N TRP A 58 20.26 0.21 20.18
CA TRP A 58 19.21 -0.80 20.03
C TRP A 58 17.89 -0.21 19.51
N SER A 59 17.71 1.11 19.54
CA SER A 59 16.55 1.77 18.90
C SER A 59 16.47 1.46 17.42
N ILE A 60 17.62 1.32 16.72
CA ILE A 60 17.65 1.07 15.27
C ILE A 60 17.00 -0.28 14.93
N PRO A 61 17.50 -1.44 15.40
CA PRO A 61 16.87 -2.72 15.11
C PRO A 61 15.43 -2.83 15.64
N ALA A 62 15.11 -2.22 16.79
CA ALA A 62 13.75 -2.21 17.33
C ALA A 62 12.78 -1.45 16.41
N LEU A 63 13.15 -0.26 15.92
CA LEU A 63 12.36 0.50 14.96
C LEU A 63 12.23 -0.22 13.62
N LEU A 64 13.28 -0.84 13.10
CA LEU A 64 13.18 -1.61 11.87
C LEU A 64 12.23 -2.79 12.01
N LEU A 65 12.27 -3.50 13.13
CA LEU A 65 11.31 -4.58 13.43
C LEU A 65 9.88 -4.04 13.49
N TYR A 66 9.65 -3.01 14.31
CA TYR A 66 8.34 -2.38 14.47
C TYR A 66 7.79 -1.88 13.13
N GLY A 67 8.59 -1.12 12.38
CA GLY A 67 8.18 -0.52 11.12
C GLY A 67 7.81 -1.57 10.06
N ASN A 68 8.57 -2.66 9.95
CA ASN A 68 8.24 -3.76 9.03
C ASN A 68 6.97 -4.50 9.44
N ILE A 69 6.77 -4.78 10.74
CA ILE A 69 5.52 -5.36 11.25
C ILE A 69 4.35 -4.42 10.97
N PHE A 70 4.49 -3.15 11.33
CA PHE A 70 3.45 -2.13 11.14
C PHE A 70 3.08 -2.00 9.67
N TYR A 71 4.03 -1.61 8.84
CA TYR A 71 3.72 -1.16 7.48
C TYR A 71 3.32 -2.31 6.57
N CYS A 72 4.03 -3.45 6.61
CA CYS A 72 3.68 -4.62 5.82
C CYS A 72 2.25 -5.09 6.15
N LYS A 73 1.92 -5.20 7.44
CA LYS A 73 0.61 -5.72 7.85
C LYS A 73 -0.52 -4.71 7.60
N ILE A 74 -0.29 -3.42 7.87
CA ILE A 74 -1.27 -2.36 7.59
C ILE A 74 -1.64 -2.34 6.11
N ILE A 75 -0.67 -2.43 5.20
CA ILE A 75 -0.93 -2.42 3.75
C ILE A 75 -1.61 -3.74 3.31
N SER A 76 -1.20 -4.88 3.87
CA SER A 76 -1.85 -6.16 3.57
C SER A 76 -3.33 -6.17 3.99
N ILE A 77 -3.65 -5.69 5.20
CA ILE A 77 -5.04 -5.59 5.68
C ILE A 77 -5.83 -4.59 4.82
N GLN A 78 -5.24 -3.43 4.50
CA GLN A 78 -5.87 -2.45 3.62
C GLN A 78 -6.23 -3.06 2.27
N HIS A 79 -5.28 -3.76 1.64
CA HIS A 79 -5.45 -4.42 0.36
C HIS A 79 -6.62 -5.42 0.37
N GLU A 80 -6.58 -6.38 1.29
CA GLU A 80 -7.59 -7.44 1.38
C GLU A 80 -8.96 -6.91 1.80
N THR A 81 -9.02 -5.91 2.67
CA THR A 81 -10.28 -5.30 3.08
C THR A 81 -10.90 -4.43 1.99
N ASN A 82 -10.09 -3.84 1.09
CA ASN A 82 -10.60 -3.17 -0.11
C ASN A 82 -11.31 -4.15 -1.05
N HIS A 83 -10.78 -5.37 -1.19
CA HIS A 83 -11.41 -6.44 -1.96
C HIS A 83 -12.59 -7.09 -1.24
N GLU A 84 -12.90 -6.68 -0.01
CA GLU A 84 -13.90 -7.30 0.87
C GLU A 84 -13.64 -8.81 1.10
N THR A 85 -12.37 -9.26 1.05
CA THR A 85 -11.97 -10.68 1.18
C THR A 85 -11.51 -11.07 2.57
N TYR A 86 -11.04 -10.10 3.35
CA TYR A 86 -10.45 -10.33 4.67
C TYR A 86 -11.46 -10.81 5.73
N PHE A 87 -12.68 -10.25 5.72
CA PHE A 87 -13.79 -10.65 6.58
C PHE A 87 -15.00 -11.09 5.76
N LYS A 88 -15.86 -11.96 6.37
CA LYS A 88 -17.18 -12.25 5.85
C LYS A 88 -18.10 -11.02 5.99
N THR A 89 -18.02 -10.33 7.12
CA THR A 89 -18.84 -9.15 7.45
C THR A 89 -18.32 -7.90 6.74
N ARG A 90 -19.16 -7.30 5.89
CA ARG A 90 -18.79 -6.08 5.12
C ARG A 90 -18.46 -4.89 6.01
N ALA A 91 -19.14 -4.73 7.14
CA ALA A 91 -18.87 -3.62 8.06
C ALA A 91 -17.45 -3.69 8.63
N LEU A 92 -16.96 -4.90 8.95
CA LEU A 92 -15.58 -5.10 9.40
C LEU A 92 -14.58 -4.75 8.29
N ASN A 93 -14.81 -5.21 7.05
CA ASN A 93 -13.93 -4.82 5.92
C ASN A 93 -13.87 -3.30 5.77
N LYS A 94 -15.01 -2.59 5.79
CA LYS A 94 -15.04 -1.13 5.69
C LYS A 94 -14.31 -0.45 6.83
N PHE A 95 -14.56 -0.87 8.06
CA PHE A 95 -13.93 -0.32 9.26
C PHE A 95 -12.40 -0.44 9.19
N PHE A 96 -11.88 -1.66 8.98
CA PHE A 96 -10.45 -1.90 8.91
C PHE A 96 -9.82 -1.26 7.67
N TYR A 97 -10.52 -1.20 6.54
CA TYR A 97 -10.06 -0.48 5.36
C TYR A 97 -9.74 0.99 5.66
N HIS A 98 -10.66 1.70 6.30
CA HIS A 98 -10.45 3.12 6.59
C HIS A 98 -9.38 3.36 7.66
N ILE A 99 -9.32 2.53 8.71
CA ILE A 99 -8.29 2.65 9.74
C ILE A 99 -6.90 2.36 9.16
N THR A 100 -6.76 1.27 8.43
CA THR A 100 -5.45 0.92 7.85
C THR A 100 -5.03 1.87 6.74
N SER A 101 -5.97 2.44 5.99
CA SER A 101 -5.68 3.51 5.02
C SER A 101 -5.14 4.76 5.70
N LEU A 102 -5.74 5.18 6.83
CA LEU A 102 -5.26 6.32 7.62
C LEU A 102 -3.86 6.08 8.17
N LEU A 103 -3.64 4.93 8.80
CA LEU A 103 -2.36 4.57 9.42
C LEU A 103 -1.25 4.30 8.38
N GLY A 104 -1.59 3.73 7.24
CA GLY A 104 -0.65 3.47 6.13
C GLY A 104 -0.32 4.71 5.29
N GLY A 105 -1.06 5.82 5.48
CA GLY A 105 -0.88 7.03 4.68
C GLY A 105 -1.35 6.87 3.23
N PHE A 106 -2.37 6.05 3.00
CA PHE A 106 -3.03 5.88 1.69
C PHE A 106 -4.47 6.38 1.78
N GLU A 107 -4.77 7.52 1.15
CA GLU A 107 -6.15 8.02 1.15
C GLU A 107 -7.10 6.99 0.51
N ALA A 108 -8.13 6.60 1.28
CA ALA A 108 -8.94 5.43 1.00
C ALA A 108 -9.66 5.47 -0.37
N VAL A 109 -10.25 6.63 -0.74
CA VAL A 109 -10.99 6.75 -2.01
C VAL A 109 -10.02 6.73 -3.19
N ARG A 110 -8.92 7.49 -3.11
CA ARG A 110 -7.88 7.52 -4.14
C ARG A 110 -7.30 6.13 -4.34
N TRP A 111 -6.93 5.44 -3.23
CA TRP A 111 -6.29 4.14 -3.32
C TRP A 111 -7.24 3.09 -3.90
N LYS A 112 -8.50 3.08 -3.48
CA LYS A 112 -9.51 2.18 -4.04
C LYS A 112 -9.60 2.26 -5.56
N TRP A 113 -9.65 3.46 -6.11
CA TRP A 113 -9.77 3.66 -7.55
C TRP A 113 -8.48 3.36 -8.30
N SER A 114 -7.32 3.78 -7.76
CA SER A 114 -6.03 3.46 -8.40
C SER A 114 -5.76 1.95 -8.37
N HIS A 115 -6.16 1.27 -7.29
CA HIS A 115 -6.00 -0.16 -7.16
C HIS A 115 -6.92 -0.96 -8.08
N PHE A 116 -8.16 -0.52 -8.25
CA PHE A 116 -9.05 -1.06 -9.28
C PHE A 116 -8.47 -0.86 -10.68
N HIS A 117 -7.91 0.31 -10.95
CA HIS A 117 -7.23 0.61 -12.20
C HIS A 117 -6.00 -0.30 -12.40
N HIS A 118 -5.20 -0.53 -11.36
CA HIS A 118 -4.08 -1.47 -11.38
C HIS A 118 -4.51 -2.90 -11.75
N HIS A 119 -5.57 -3.43 -11.15
CA HIS A 119 -6.09 -4.75 -11.53
C HIS A 119 -6.58 -4.82 -12.96
N THR A 120 -7.02 -3.72 -13.54
CA THR A 120 -7.48 -3.66 -14.93
C THR A 120 -6.30 -3.53 -15.89
N TYR A 121 -5.35 -2.66 -15.58
CA TYR A 121 -4.23 -2.29 -16.45
C TYR A 121 -2.87 -2.60 -15.80
N THR A 122 -2.75 -3.79 -15.22
CA THR A 122 -1.53 -4.23 -14.51
C THR A 122 -0.29 -4.07 -15.39
N ILE A 123 0.69 -3.29 -14.94
CA ILE A 123 1.96 -2.97 -15.62
C ILE A 123 1.77 -2.24 -16.97
N PHE A 124 0.68 -1.53 -17.18
CA PHE A 124 0.54 -0.65 -18.34
C PHE A 124 1.32 0.65 -18.13
N THR A 125 2.06 1.07 -19.16
CA THR A 125 2.93 2.26 -19.13
C THR A 125 2.46 3.38 -20.06
N HIS A 126 1.37 3.20 -20.81
CA HIS A 126 0.76 4.22 -21.66
C HIS A 126 0.06 5.28 -20.78
N GLU A 127 0.21 6.55 -21.13
CA GLU A 127 -0.29 7.69 -20.34
C GLU A 127 -1.78 7.60 -20.00
N GLU A 128 -2.62 7.18 -20.96
CA GLU A 128 -4.08 7.09 -20.78
C GLU A 128 -4.52 6.03 -19.78
N VAL A 129 -3.72 4.97 -19.61
CA VAL A 129 -4.02 3.81 -18.76
C VAL A 129 -2.83 3.46 -17.87
N TYR A 130 -2.01 4.45 -17.53
CA TYR A 130 -0.80 4.26 -16.76
C TYR A 130 -1.09 3.63 -15.40
N ASP A 131 -0.39 2.54 -15.10
CA ASP A 131 -0.46 1.86 -13.82
C ASP A 131 0.42 2.59 -12.78
N TYR A 132 -0.20 3.41 -11.95
CA TYR A 132 0.48 4.18 -10.90
C TYR A 132 0.93 3.33 -9.70
N GLU A 133 0.50 2.08 -9.59
CA GLU A 133 0.94 1.13 -8.57
C GLU A 133 2.16 0.32 -9.02
N ASN A 134 2.53 0.40 -10.29
CA ASN A 134 3.70 -0.27 -10.82
C ASN A 134 4.99 0.32 -10.23
N ASN A 135 5.51 -0.36 -9.23
CA ASN A 135 6.76 -0.01 -8.56
C ASN A 135 7.95 -0.83 -9.05
N SER A 136 7.76 -1.70 -10.01
CA SER A 136 8.82 -2.58 -10.52
C SER A 136 9.85 -1.78 -11.29
N PRO A 137 11.10 -1.68 -10.84
CA PRO A 137 12.17 -1.08 -11.63
C PRO A 137 12.45 -1.96 -12.84
N LYS A 138 12.82 -1.33 -13.95
CA LYS A 138 13.29 -2.09 -15.12
C LYS A 138 14.56 -2.85 -14.78
N PRO A 139 14.82 -4.01 -15.41
CA PRO A 139 16.05 -4.78 -15.18
C PRO A 139 17.34 -3.99 -15.43
N THR A 140 17.25 -2.91 -16.21
CA THR A 140 18.36 -1.99 -16.52
C THR A 140 18.73 -1.04 -15.39
N GLU A 141 17.99 -1.06 -14.25
CA GLU A 141 18.21 -0.17 -13.10
C GLU A 141 18.53 -0.95 -11.81
N PRO A 142 19.61 -1.78 -11.76
CA PRO A 142 19.87 -2.67 -10.63
C PRO A 142 20.10 -1.93 -9.32
N VAL A 143 20.72 -0.75 -9.35
CA VAL A 143 20.96 0.05 -8.16
C VAL A 143 19.64 0.55 -7.56
N ARG A 144 18.74 1.07 -8.39
CA ARG A 144 17.40 1.48 -7.92
C ARG A 144 16.59 0.31 -7.40
N PHE A 145 16.73 -0.85 -8.03
CA PHE A 145 16.12 -2.08 -7.56
C PHE A 145 16.55 -2.38 -6.13
N LEU A 146 17.86 -2.42 -5.87
CA LEU A 146 18.42 -2.69 -4.55
C LEU A 146 18.03 -1.61 -3.52
N LEU A 147 18.02 -0.33 -3.89
CA LEU A 147 17.62 0.77 -3.02
C LEU A 147 16.17 0.64 -2.52
N ASN A 148 15.28 -0.03 -3.27
CA ASN A 148 13.90 -0.24 -2.82
C ASN A 148 13.78 -1.12 -1.56
N PHE A 149 14.78 -1.98 -1.31
CA PHE A 149 14.79 -2.89 -0.15
C PHE A 149 15.44 -2.28 1.09
N LEU A 150 16.13 -1.15 0.94
CA LEU A 150 16.76 -0.50 2.08
C LEU A 150 15.76 0.32 2.88
N PRO A 151 15.92 0.41 4.21
CA PRO A 151 15.26 1.43 5.00
C PRO A 151 15.55 2.82 4.38
N LEU A 152 14.53 3.67 4.34
CA LEU A 152 14.58 4.97 3.67
C LEU A 152 14.74 4.92 2.13
N GLY A 153 14.74 3.74 1.53
CA GLY A 153 14.80 3.57 0.07
C GLY A 153 13.79 4.44 -0.71
N PRO A 154 12.52 4.57 -0.26
CA PRO A 154 11.55 5.48 -0.88
C PRO A 154 11.97 6.95 -0.87
N ILE A 155 12.76 7.39 0.13
CA ILE A 155 13.26 8.78 0.22
C ILE A 155 14.47 8.97 -0.69
N ILE A 156 15.37 8.00 -0.73
CA ILE A 156 16.59 8.04 -1.54
C ILE A 156 16.23 8.01 -3.03
N ASN A 157 15.19 7.32 -3.41
CA ASN A 157 14.71 7.30 -4.79
C ASN A 157 13.85 8.53 -5.09
N ILE A 158 14.50 9.65 -5.44
CA ILE A 158 13.89 10.96 -5.69
C ILE A 158 12.74 10.91 -6.71
N GLN A 159 12.75 9.98 -7.67
CA GLN A 159 11.65 9.82 -8.62
C GLN A 159 10.38 9.26 -7.95
N LYS A 160 10.53 8.42 -6.92
CA LYS A 160 9.41 7.88 -6.15
C LYS A 160 8.85 8.88 -5.12
N ILE A 161 9.64 9.80 -4.60
CA ILE A 161 9.17 10.84 -3.68
C ILE A 161 8.00 11.65 -4.27
N ARG A 162 8.04 11.94 -5.57
CA ARG A 162 6.97 12.70 -6.25
C ARG A 162 5.61 12.00 -6.20
N HIS A 163 5.60 10.67 -6.10
CA HIS A 163 4.41 9.82 -6.07
C HIS A 163 4.17 9.21 -4.67
N PHE A 164 4.87 9.71 -3.66
CA PHE A 164 4.68 9.22 -2.30
C PHE A 164 3.31 9.66 -1.79
N THR A 165 2.52 8.71 -1.34
CA THR A 165 1.09 8.93 -1.00
C THR A 165 0.87 9.99 0.07
N HIS A 166 1.81 10.16 1.02
CA HIS A 166 1.75 11.22 2.03
C HIS A 166 1.78 12.61 1.41
N PHE A 167 2.62 12.86 0.40
CA PHE A 167 2.64 14.14 -0.31
C PHE A 167 1.38 14.35 -1.16
N GLU A 168 0.79 13.28 -1.68
CA GLU A 168 -0.50 13.36 -2.36
C GLU A 168 -1.60 13.79 -1.38
N ILE A 169 -1.65 13.20 -0.18
CA ILE A 169 -2.62 13.58 0.86
C ILE A 169 -2.49 15.06 1.22
N ILE A 170 -1.26 15.56 1.41
CA ILE A 170 -1.03 17.00 1.66
C ILE A 170 -1.57 17.83 0.49
N LYS A 171 -1.21 17.52 -0.75
CA LYS A 171 -1.70 18.24 -1.95
C LYS A 171 -3.22 18.21 -2.03
N HIS A 172 -3.83 17.03 -1.88
CA HIS A 172 -5.28 16.88 -1.96
C HIS A 172 -6.00 17.64 -0.84
N SER A 173 -5.43 17.74 0.38
CA SER A 173 -6.02 18.51 1.47
C SER A 173 -6.15 20.01 1.15
N PHE A 174 -5.25 20.54 0.30
CA PHE A 174 -5.31 21.89 -0.25
C PHE A 174 -6.07 21.98 -1.59
N GLY A 175 -6.70 20.89 -2.04
CA GLY A 175 -7.47 20.87 -3.29
C GLY A 175 -6.62 20.73 -4.56
N ILE A 176 -5.32 20.43 -4.45
CA ILE A 176 -4.41 20.21 -5.58
C ILE A 176 -4.52 18.76 -6.03
N ILE A 177 -5.15 18.52 -7.18
CA ILE A 177 -5.40 17.17 -7.70
C ILE A 177 -4.19 16.63 -8.46
N THR A 178 -3.72 15.45 -8.08
CA THR A 178 -2.55 14.79 -8.67
C THR A 178 -2.89 14.04 -9.96
N PRO A 179 -1.89 13.75 -10.84
CA PRO A 179 -2.13 13.00 -12.08
C PRO A 179 -2.79 11.64 -11.87
N VAL A 180 -2.42 10.90 -10.82
CA VAL A 180 -3.04 9.62 -10.51
C VAL A 180 -4.55 9.74 -10.30
N VAL A 181 -5.01 10.75 -9.56
CA VAL A 181 -6.44 11.00 -9.35
C VAL A 181 -7.14 11.37 -10.65
N LYS A 182 -6.50 12.20 -11.50
CA LYS A 182 -7.06 12.61 -12.79
C LYS A 182 -7.28 11.42 -13.75
N VAL A 183 -6.40 10.43 -13.72
CA VAL A 183 -6.46 9.26 -14.60
C VAL A 183 -7.38 8.17 -14.05
N THR A 184 -7.32 7.93 -12.73
CA THR A 184 -7.95 6.73 -12.16
C THR A 184 -9.28 6.97 -11.46
N VAL A 185 -9.58 8.21 -11.04
CA VAL A 185 -10.72 8.50 -10.15
C VAL A 185 -11.83 9.24 -10.89
N PRO A 186 -13.10 8.76 -10.81
CA PRO A 186 -14.24 9.50 -11.33
C PRO A 186 -14.38 10.89 -10.70
N GLU A 187 -14.71 11.90 -11.49
CA GLU A 187 -14.81 13.30 -11.05
C GLU A 187 -15.71 13.48 -9.82
N LYS A 188 -16.83 12.77 -9.77
CA LYS A 188 -17.78 12.78 -8.63
C LYS A 188 -17.17 12.37 -7.28
N GLU A 189 -16.03 11.66 -7.29
CA GLU A 189 -15.34 11.19 -6.09
C GLU A 189 -14.27 12.17 -5.59
N ILE A 190 -13.86 13.15 -6.41
CA ILE A 190 -12.78 14.09 -6.09
C ILE A 190 -13.03 14.85 -4.78
N LYS A 191 -14.27 15.31 -4.57
CA LYS A 191 -14.64 16.01 -3.32
C LYS A 191 -14.46 15.13 -2.07
N LYS A 192 -14.70 13.82 -2.20
CA LYS A 192 -14.49 12.88 -1.09
C LYS A 192 -13.00 12.74 -0.78
N ILE A 193 -12.16 12.66 -1.81
CA ILE A 193 -10.68 12.60 -1.66
C ILE A 193 -10.17 13.85 -0.92
N ILE A 194 -10.63 15.04 -1.31
CA ILE A 194 -10.22 16.29 -0.65
C ILE A 194 -10.60 16.27 0.82
N ASN A 195 -11.84 15.88 1.14
CA ASN A 195 -12.33 15.88 2.52
C ASN A 195 -11.63 14.84 3.39
N SER A 196 -11.44 13.61 2.89
CA SER A 196 -10.73 12.58 3.64
C SER A 196 -9.23 12.90 3.75
N SER A 197 -8.62 13.51 2.74
CA SER A 197 -7.23 13.98 2.83
C SER A 197 -7.06 15.06 3.90
N ARG A 198 -8.02 15.96 4.08
CA ARG A 198 -8.03 16.92 5.19
C ARG A 198 -8.10 16.23 6.55
N LEU A 199 -8.94 15.17 6.67
CA LEU A 199 -9.00 14.37 7.89
C LEU A 199 -7.66 13.70 8.20
N TYR A 200 -7.00 13.10 7.20
CA TYR A 200 -5.70 12.45 7.35
C TYR A 200 -4.60 13.45 7.72
N PHE A 201 -4.60 14.59 7.06
CA PHE A 201 -3.66 15.66 7.36
C PHE A 201 -3.86 16.21 8.79
N SER A 202 -5.12 16.42 9.21
CA SER A 202 -5.44 16.81 10.59
C SER A 202 -4.98 15.78 11.62
N PHE A 203 -5.14 14.48 11.31
CA PHE A 203 -4.62 13.41 12.16
C PHE A 203 -3.09 13.50 12.33
N TRP A 204 -2.35 13.74 11.25
CA TRP A 204 -0.89 13.93 11.33
C TRP A 204 -0.51 15.17 12.15
N LEU A 205 -1.25 16.25 12.01
CA LEU A 205 -1.03 17.44 12.85
C LEU A 205 -1.25 17.14 14.34
N LEU A 206 -2.25 16.32 14.68
CA LEU A 206 -2.46 15.85 16.06
C LEU A 206 -1.31 14.98 16.56
N VAL A 207 -0.77 14.10 15.71
CA VAL A 207 0.42 13.30 16.06
C VAL A 207 1.65 14.19 16.27
N ILE A 208 1.85 15.18 15.43
CA ILE A 208 2.94 16.16 15.59
C ILE A 208 2.75 16.95 16.89
N LEU A 209 1.55 17.43 17.15
CA LEU A 209 1.23 18.14 18.40
C LEU A 209 1.50 17.26 19.62
N SER A 210 1.08 15.99 19.59
CA SER A 210 1.37 15.04 20.68
C SER A 210 2.87 14.86 20.92
N SER A 211 3.68 14.83 19.84
CA SER A 211 5.15 14.77 19.95
C SER A 211 5.73 15.98 20.65
N VAL A 212 5.21 17.18 20.33
CA VAL A 212 5.64 18.43 20.99
C VAL A 212 5.25 18.41 22.47
N LEU A 213 4.00 18.07 22.79
CA LEU A 213 3.51 18.02 24.18
C LEU A 213 4.24 16.99 25.05
N LEU A 214 4.58 15.85 24.46
CA LEU A 214 5.33 14.78 25.14
C LEU A 214 6.85 15.01 25.12
N GLN A 215 7.32 16.06 24.45
CA GLN A 215 8.75 16.32 24.20
C GLN A 215 9.50 15.08 23.69
N SER A 216 8.86 14.33 22.81
CA SER A 216 9.36 13.06 22.28
C SER A 216 9.07 12.91 20.78
N TRP A 217 10.07 12.44 20.03
CA TRP A 217 9.92 12.11 18.62
C TRP A 217 9.16 10.80 18.37
N LEU A 218 8.97 9.97 19.40
CA LEU A 218 8.36 8.63 19.27
C LEU A 218 7.00 8.64 18.56
N PRO A 219 6.03 9.54 18.86
CA PRO A 219 4.74 9.53 18.16
C PRO A 219 4.89 9.71 16.65
N ILE A 220 5.73 10.64 16.19
CA ILE A 220 5.97 10.88 14.76
C ILE A 220 6.67 9.67 14.15
N ILE A 221 7.71 9.15 14.79
CA ILE A 221 8.50 8.03 14.28
C ILE A 221 7.67 6.76 14.19
N MET A 222 6.81 6.48 15.16
CA MET A 222 6.03 5.25 15.24
C MET A 222 4.71 5.29 14.46
N ILE A 223 4.15 6.47 14.20
CA ILE A 223 2.84 6.58 13.55
C ILE A 223 2.95 7.09 12.11
N ILE A 224 3.75 8.15 11.87
CA ILE A 224 3.85 8.78 10.54
C ILE A 224 4.97 8.14 9.70
N PHE A 225 6.10 7.79 10.31
CA PHE A 225 7.30 7.38 9.59
C PHE A 225 7.49 5.88 9.30
N PRO A 226 6.70 4.92 9.81
CA PRO A 226 6.88 3.50 9.46
C PRO A 226 6.95 3.23 7.95
N PRO A 227 6.16 3.91 7.06
CA PRO A 227 6.27 3.73 5.62
C PRO A 227 7.65 4.00 5.04
N PHE A 228 8.46 4.82 5.70
CA PHE A 228 9.79 5.20 5.22
C PHE A 228 10.89 4.21 5.62
N TYR A 229 10.82 3.63 6.81
CA TYR A 229 11.86 2.72 7.31
C TYR A 229 11.40 1.26 7.43
N GLY A 230 10.08 0.99 7.41
CA GLY A 230 9.50 -0.34 7.54
C GLY A 230 9.05 -0.96 6.20
N ASN A 231 9.59 -0.52 5.08
CA ASN A 231 9.11 -0.90 3.76
C ASN A 231 9.76 -2.19 3.20
N THR A 232 10.80 -2.71 3.83
CA THR A 232 11.62 -3.80 3.28
C THR A 232 10.82 -5.07 2.99
N VAL A 233 10.07 -5.58 3.98
CA VAL A 233 9.28 -6.81 3.83
C VAL A 233 8.15 -6.63 2.81
N LEU A 234 7.47 -5.49 2.86
CA LEU A 234 6.42 -5.16 1.88
C LEU A 234 6.98 -5.14 0.45
N MET A 235 8.17 -4.56 0.23
CA MET A 235 8.81 -4.51 -1.08
C MET A 235 9.22 -5.90 -1.58
N ILE A 236 9.71 -6.79 -0.70
CA ILE A 236 9.97 -8.18 -1.06
C ILE A 236 8.69 -8.84 -1.58
N CYS A 237 7.58 -8.73 -0.85
CA CYS A 237 6.29 -9.28 -1.26
C CYS A 237 5.79 -8.66 -2.58
N ALA A 238 5.87 -7.34 -2.73
CA ALA A 238 5.43 -6.64 -3.94
C ALA A 238 6.25 -7.05 -5.18
N MET A 239 7.57 -7.22 -5.02
CA MET A 239 8.45 -7.64 -6.11
C MET A 239 8.15 -9.05 -6.62
N THR A 240 7.63 -9.96 -5.78
CA THR A 240 7.27 -11.30 -6.22
C THR A 240 6.09 -11.31 -7.20
N GLN A 241 5.27 -10.27 -7.25
CA GLN A 241 4.05 -10.25 -8.04
C GLN A 241 4.32 -9.98 -9.53
N HIS A 242 5.11 -8.95 -9.85
CA HIS A 242 5.21 -8.42 -11.23
C HIS A 242 6.65 -8.22 -11.73
N ALA A 243 7.66 -8.22 -10.86
CA ALA A 243 9.02 -7.86 -11.26
C ALA A 243 9.59 -8.76 -12.38
N GLY A 244 10.11 -8.15 -13.44
CA GLY A 244 10.72 -8.85 -14.57
C GLY A 244 9.74 -9.59 -15.48
N LEU A 245 8.43 -9.31 -15.36
CA LEU A 245 7.40 -9.82 -16.27
C LEU A 245 7.09 -8.79 -17.37
N ALA A 246 6.31 -9.23 -18.35
CA ALA A 246 5.98 -8.41 -19.51
C ALA A 246 4.99 -7.30 -19.15
N ASP A 247 5.23 -6.11 -19.68
CA ASP A 247 4.37 -4.93 -19.57
C ASP A 247 3.42 -4.79 -20.77
N ASN A 248 2.39 -3.96 -20.64
CA ASN A 248 1.42 -3.62 -21.69
C ASN A 248 0.75 -4.85 -22.34
N ILE A 249 0.50 -5.89 -21.55
CA ILE A 249 -0.08 -7.17 -22.01
C ILE A 249 -1.44 -7.39 -21.39
N LYS A 250 -2.41 -7.82 -22.22
CA LYS A 250 -3.78 -8.14 -21.82
C LYS A 250 -3.95 -9.53 -21.21
N ASP A 251 -2.97 -10.37 -21.32
CA ASP A 251 -2.96 -11.70 -20.71
C ASP A 251 -2.24 -11.64 -19.35
N HIS A 252 -3.00 -11.48 -18.27
CA HIS A 252 -2.47 -11.35 -16.92
C HIS A 252 -1.58 -12.52 -16.48
N ARG A 253 -1.68 -13.69 -17.10
CA ARG A 253 -0.76 -14.83 -16.84
C ARG A 253 0.69 -14.51 -17.20
N LYS A 254 0.91 -13.52 -18.08
CA LYS A 254 2.24 -13.07 -18.52
C LYS A 254 2.76 -11.87 -17.73
N SER A 255 1.87 -11.14 -17.05
CA SER A 255 2.20 -9.94 -16.25
C SER A 255 2.13 -10.19 -14.74
N THR A 256 1.63 -11.37 -14.29
CA THR A 256 1.52 -11.74 -12.88
C THR A 256 2.11 -13.11 -12.63
N ARG A 257 2.52 -13.36 -11.37
CA ARG A 257 3.02 -14.67 -10.90
C ARG A 257 2.09 -15.30 -9.90
N THR A 258 2.00 -16.63 -9.94
CA THR A 258 1.50 -17.40 -8.81
C THR A 258 2.65 -17.62 -7.84
N VAL A 259 2.51 -17.14 -6.62
CA VAL A 259 3.51 -17.31 -5.56
C VAL A 259 2.96 -18.34 -4.57
N ILE A 260 3.71 -19.42 -4.38
CA ILE A 260 3.41 -20.44 -3.37
C ILE A 260 4.28 -20.09 -2.15
N MET A 261 3.64 -19.66 -1.09
CA MET A 261 4.33 -19.28 0.15
C MET A 261 4.09 -20.31 1.24
N ASN A 262 5.06 -20.42 2.15
CA ASN A 262 4.89 -21.18 3.38
C ASN A 262 3.79 -20.49 4.23
N PRO A 263 2.93 -21.25 4.93
CA PRO A 263 1.92 -20.67 5.82
C PRO A 263 2.49 -19.93 7.05
N PHE A 264 3.80 -19.96 7.27
CA PHE A 264 4.51 -19.25 8.35
C PHE A 264 5.35 -18.09 7.83
#